data_a769e3d06dabc589d6f86c5c28199a7a
#
_entry.id   a769e3d06dabc589d6f86c5c28199a7a
#
_cell.length_a   1.000
_cell.length_b   1.000
_cell.length_c   1.000
_cell.angle_alpha   90.00
_cell.angle_beta   90.00
_cell.angle_gamma   90.00
#
_symmetry.space_group_name_H-M   'P 1'
#
loop_
_entity.id
_entity.type
_entity.pdbx_description
1 polymer ?
#
loop_
_entity_poly.entity_id
_entity_poly.type
_entity_poly.pdbx_seq_one_letter_code
_entity_poly.pdbx_strand_id
1 'polypeptide(L)'
;MRLFLHHVNGVAGKKKLAVMLKNTDNLRPVHYKVTRSGAAGFAYDYMRDGKNSQKEYFDDSSQKPQEGKLGFGGSRELLSGRGIILPTDKLYTATVDLHFDKPVEVSVLMCETKSDLELFNEADAIQPMDEHPLRGTFEAADWNYTLKKPVKNPEKPLMLELATSQEGYAKGVDATTGLPAENYGNYGVIYKVNFTVAGKKPVSFILNPIGGPFAGYGVLENKTKGERQLLALPERTVCLGSKIEEAIELAQLKAGEYSFIWSPPGASNLPVQLIWEKTE
;
A
#
# COMPACT_ATOMS: atom_id res chain seq x y z
N MET A 1 1.70 4.89 -12.34
CA MET A 1 1.80 5.50 -11.00
C MET A 1 1.04 4.65 -10.00
N ARG A 2 1.38 4.73 -8.71
CA ARG A 2 0.57 4.17 -7.62
C ARG A 2 -0.03 5.29 -6.79
N LEU A 3 -1.33 5.19 -6.53
CA LEU A 3 -2.06 6.05 -5.60
C LEU A 3 -2.29 5.26 -4.31
N PHE A 4 -1.90 5.81 -3.18
CA PHE A 4 -2.23 5.29 -1.86
C PHE A 4 -3.09 6.31 -1.11
N LEU A 5 -4.23 5.88 -0.63
CA LEU A 5 -5.20 6.67 0.12
C LEU A 5 -5.40 6.08 1.50
N HIS A 6 -5.43 6.95 2.51
CA HIS A 6 -5.73 6.56 3.88
C HIS A 6 -6.35 7.77 4.60
N HIS A 7 -7.68 7.94 4.46
CA HIS A 7 -8.38 9.12 4.92
C HIS A 7 -9.49 8.80 5.90
N VAL A 8 -9.47 9.48 7.04
CA VAL A 8 -10.54 9.48 8.03
C VAL A 8 -11.35 10.77 7.91
N ASN A 9 -12.67 10.70 7.99
CA ASN A 9 -13.51 11.87 8.14
C ASN A 9 -13.52 12.29 9.62
N GLY A 10 -12.64 13.20 10.02
CA GLY A 10 -12.52 13.71 11.39
C GLY A 10 -13.52 14.81 11.76
N VAL A 11 -14.52 15.13 10.89
CA VAL A 11 -15.49 16.16 11.17
C VAL A 11 -16.90 15.58 11.32
N ALA A 12 -17.78 16.33 11.99
CA ALA A 12 -19.17 15.94 12.16
C ALA A 12 -19.91 15.85 10.83
N GLY A 13 -20.76 14.81 10.70
CA GLY A 13 -21.55 14.57 9.50
C GLY A 13 -20.81 13.76 8.43
N LYS A 14 -21.51 13.49 7.36
CA LYS A 14 -20.97 12.73 6.23
C LYS A 14 -20.22 13.66 5.28
N LYS A 15 -19.05 13.23 4.81
CA LYS A 15 -18.31 13.91 3.73
C LYS A 15 -18.17 13.00 2.52
N LYS A 16 -17.84 13.58 1.38
CA LYS A 16 -17.54 12.87 0.14
C LYS A 16 -16.02 12.88 -0.06
N LEU A 17 -15.41 11.72 -0.05
CA LEU A 17 -14.02 11.50 -0.50
C LEU A 17 -14.06 11.18 -1.99
N ALA A 18 -13.27 11.86 -2.80
CA ALA A 18 -13.17 11.64 -4.23
C ALA A 18 -11.74 11.74 -4.72
N VAL A 19 -11.43 11.01 -5.77
CA VAL A 19 -10.17 11.13 -6.53
C VAL A 19 -10.51 11.58 -7.94
N MET A 20 -10.15 12.79 -8.27
CA MET A 20 -10.39 13.36 -9.59
C MET A 20 -9.15 13.18 -10.48
N LEU A 21 -9.37 12.59 -11.63
CA LEU A 21 -8.41 12.57 -12.73
C LEU A 21 -8.79 13.67 -13.72
N LYS A 22 -7.86 14.55 -14.09
CA LYS A 22 -8.09 15.63 -15.04
C LYS A 22 -7.07 15.60 -16.17
N ASN A 23 -7.57 15.59 -17.39
CA ASN A 23 -6.76 15.79 -18.58
C ASN A 23 -6.48 17.28 -18.76
N THR A 24 -5.24 17.70 -18.62
CA THR A 24 -4.85 19.10 -18.80
C THR A 24 -4.58 19.47 -20.28
N ASP A 25 -4.60 18.48 -21.19
CA ASP A 25 -4.46 18.70 -22.63
C ASP A 25 -5.85 18.97 -23.25
N ASN A 26 -6.05 20.17 -23.76
CA ASN A 26 -7.31 20.59 -24.41
C ASN A 26 -7.41 20.15 -25.88
N LEU A 27 -6.40 19.49 -26.43
CA LEU A 27 -6.34 19.08 -27.85
C LEU A 27 -6.36 17.57 -28.03
N ARG A 28 -5.96 16.80 -27.03
CA ARG A 28 -5.80 15.35 -27.14
C ARG A 28 -6.41 14.63 -25.94
N PRO A 29 -7.09 13.53 -26.16
CA PRO A 29 -7.57 12.70 -25.06
C PRO A 29 -6.42 11.97 -24.35
N VAL A 30 -6.64 11.58 -23.12
CA VAL A 30 -5.76 10.69 -22.34
C VAL A 30 -6.45 9.35 -22.13
N HIS A 31 -5.73 8.27 -22.37
CA HIS A 31 -6.17 6.92 -22.01
C HIS A 31 -5.49 6.49 -20.73
N TYR A 32 -6.25 5.81 -19.89
CA TYR A 32 -5.72 5.27 -18.65
C TYR A 32 -6.18 3.84 -18.43
N LYS A 33 -5.39 3.12 -17.65
CA LYS A 33 -5.69 1.76 -17.22
C LYS A 33 -5.42 1.63 -15.72
N VAL A 34 -6.44 1.18 -14.99
CA VAL A 34 -6.26 0.66 -13.64
C VAL A 34 -5.79 -0.79 -13.79
N THR A 35 -4.56 -1.06 -13.40
CA THR A 35 -3.95 -2.39 -13.58
C THR A 35 -4.13 -3.27 -12.36
N ARG A 36 -4.20 -2.65 -11.17
CA ARG A 36 -4.40 -3.31 -9.88
C ARG A 36 -5.05 -2.34 -8.90
N SER A 37 -5.93 -2.84 -8.06
CA SER A 37 -6.51 -2.05 -6.99
C SER A 37 -6.92 -2.91 -5.80
N GLY A 38 -6.97 -2.29 -4.62
CA GLY A 38 -7.56 -2.86 -3.42
C GLY A 38 -8.02 -1.73 -2.52
N ALA A 39 -9.22 -1.85 -1.97
CA ALA A 39 -9.82 -0.83 -1.13
C ALA A 39 -10.63 -1.44 0.01
N ALA A 40 -10.69 -0.75 1.12
CA ALA A 40 -11.54 -1.09 2.25
C ALA A 40 -11.92 0.16 3.03
N GLY A 41 -12.94 0.07 3.88
CA GLY A 41 -13.32 1.17 4.72
C GLY A 41 -14.53 0.84 5.60
N PHE A 42 -14.82 1.80 6.49
CA PHE A 42 -15.99 1.82 7.37
C PHE A 42 -15.96 0.81 8.53
N ALA A 43 -14.89 0.02 8.73
CA ALA A 43 -14.75 -0.77 9.94
C ALA A 43 -14.61 0.14 11.18
N TYR A 44 -14.82 -0.43 12.36
CA TYR A 44 -14.50 0.25 13.62
C TYR A 44 -12.99 0.23 13.92
N ASP A 45 -12.27 -0.69 13.30
CA ASP A 45 -10.85 -0.90 13.47
C ASP A 45 -10.12 -0.57 12.17
N TYR A 46 -9.36 0.51 12.18
CA TYR A 46 -8.60 1.01 11.02
C TYR A 46 -7.56 0.01 10.51
N MET A 47 -6.97 -0.80 11.41
CA MET A 47 -6.02 -1.85 11.01
C MET A 47 -6.72 -2.95 10.20
N ARG A 48 -7.98 -3.27 10.53
CA ARG A 48 -8.78 -4.19 9.74
C ARG A 48 -9.04 -3.67 8.35
N ASP A 49 -9.33 -2.37 8.20
CA ASP A 49 -9.50 -1.76 6.89
C ASP A 49 -8.18 -1.77 6.10
N GLY A 50 -7.05 -1.42 6.72
CA GLY A 50 -5.73 -1.50 6.11
C GLY A 50 -5.39 -2.92 5.62
N LYS A 51 -5.64 -3.91 6.47
CA LYS A 51 -5.45 -5.33 6.15
C LYS A 51 -6.35 -5.80 4.99
N ASN A 52 -7.64 -5.45 5.01
CA ASN A 52 -8.59 -5.84 3.97
C ASN A 52 -8.27 -5.19 2.61
N SER A 53 -7.87 -3.93 2.61
CA SER A 53 -7.41 -3.23 1.40
C SER A 53 -6.22 -3.95 0.77
N GLN A 54 -5.26 -4.40 1.58
CA GLN A 54 -4.11 -5.18 1.09
C GLN A 54 -4.50 -6.57 0.60
N LYS A 55 -5.44 -7.25 1.27
CA LYS A 55 -5.98 -8.52 0.80
C LYS A 55 -6.50 -8.37 -0.63
N GLU A 56 -7.37 -7.40 -0.84
CA GLU A 56 -7.95 -7.15 -2.15
C GLU A 56 -6.87 -6.78 -3.18
N TYR A 57 -5.90 -5.93 -2.79
CA TYR A 57 -4.81 -5.51 -3.68
C TYR A 57 -3.89 -6.65 -4.09
N PHE A 58 -3.51 -7.57 -3.18
CA PHE A 58 -2.58 -8.65 -3.46
C PHE A 58 -3.24 -9.92 -3.99
N ASP A 59 -4.55 -10.08 -3.87
CA ASP A 59 -5.30 -11.21 -4.41
C ASP A 59 -5.55 -11.01 -5.91
N ASP A 60 -4.89 -11.82 -6.75
CA ASP A 60 -5.06 -11.74 -8.20
C ASP A 60 -6.49 -12.07 -8.65
N SER A 61 -7.21 -12.89 -7.90
CA SER A 61 -8.60 -13.24 -8.20
C SER A 61 -9.57 -12.06 -8.02
N SER A 62 -9.20 -11.09 -7.19
CA SER A 62 -9.96 -9.86 -6.95
C SER A 62 -9.75 -8.82 -8.04
N GLN A 63 -8.69 -8.93 -8.86
CA GLN A 63 -8.31 -7.89 -9.79
C GLN A 63 -9.25 -7.82 -10.99
N LYS A 64 -9.75 -6.61 -11.25
CA LYS A 64 -10.59 -6.28 -12.39
C LYS A 64 -9.98 -5.07 -13.11
N PRO A 65 -8.99 -5.29 -14.00
CA PRO A 65 -8.39 -4.19 -14.76
C PRO A 65 -9.47 -3.39 -15.50
N GLN A 66 -9.40 -2.06 -15.41
CA GLN A 66 -10.34 -1.16 -16.03
C GLN A 66 -9.60 -0.21 -16.94
N GLU A 67 -10.15 0.04 -18.11
CA GLU A 67 -9.63 1.03 -19.05
C GLU A 67 -10.62 2.19 -19.16
N GLY A 68 -10.08 3.38 -19.32
CA GLY A 68 -10.87 4.57 -19.47
C GLY A 68 -10.22 5.61 -20.35
N LYS A 69 -11.01 6.63 -20.67
CA LYS A 69 -10.59 7.76 -21.50
C LYS A 69 -11.08 9.04 -20.85
N LEU A 70 -10.20 10.02 -20.75
CA LEU A 70 -10.50 11.41 -20.43
C LEU A 70 -10.56 12.20 -21.75
N GLY A 71 -11.67 12.87 -21.99
CA GLY A 71 -11.82 13.77 -23.14
C GLY A 71 -10.86 14.97 -23.06
N PHE A 72 -10.99 15.86 -23.99
CA PHE A 72 -10.21 17.13 -24.04
C PHE A 72 -10.55 18.00 -22.84
N GLY A 73 -9.58 18.32 -21.98
CA GLY A 73 -9.81 19.05 -20.72
C GLY A 73 -10.76 18.35 -19.75
N GLY A 74 -11.14 17.11 -20.02
CA GLY A 74 -12.16 16.39 -19.26
C GLY A 74 -11.65 15.83 -17.94
N SER A 75 -12.55 15.68 -16.97
CA SER A 75 -12.30 15.12 -15.66
C SER A 75 -13.12 13.85 -15.41
N ARG A 76 -12.66 13.02 -14.49
CA ARG A 76 -13.39 11.83 -14.04
C ARG A 76 -13.04 11.46 -12.61
N GLU A 77 -14.06 11.07 -11.85
CA GLU A 77 -13.86 10.49 -10.52
C GLU A 77 -13.47 9.01 -10.65
N LEU A 78 -12.39 8.62 -9.94
CA LEU A 78 -11.74 7.32 -10.09
C LEU A 78 -12.36 6.21 -9.22
N LEU A 79 -12.77 6.50 -7.97
CA LEU A 79 -13.08 5.47 -6.98
C LEU A 79 -14.41 4.78 -7.24
N SER A 80 -15.44 5.54 -7.61
CA SER A 80 -16.80 5.01 -7.80
C SER A 80 -17.57 5.70 -8.92
N GLY A 81 -16.96 6.67 -9.59
CA GLY A 81 -17.61 7.60 -10.51
C GLY A 81 -18.39 8.73 -9.84
N ARG A 82 -18.53 8.70 -8.51
CA ARG A 82 -19.29 9.71 -7.73
C ARG A 82 -18.64 10.11 -6.42
N GLY A 83 -17.50 9.51 -6.07
CA GLY A 83 -16.87 9.60 -4.77
C GLY A 83 -17.50 8.70 -3.71
N ILE A 84 -16.81 8.54 -2.60
CA ILE A 84 -17.18 7.68 -1.47
C ILE A 84 -17.78 8.54 -0.35
N ILE A 85 -18.98 8.21 0.11
CA ILE A 85 -19.59 8.91 1.24
C ILE A 85 -19.04 8.34 2.54
N LEU A 86 -18.27 9.14 3.24
CA LEU A 86 -17.52 8.76 4.44
C LEU A 86 -18.19 9.34 5.69
N PRO A 87 -18.78 8.51 6.57
CA PRO A 87 -19.33 8.97 7.85
C PRO A 87 -18.24 9.49 8.78
N THR A 88 -18.63 10.25 9.80
CA THR A 88 -17.75 10.70 10.87
C THR A 88 -16.96 9.55 11.48
N ASP A 89 -15.68 9.75 11.75
CA ASP A 89 -14.72 8.79 12.35
C ASP A 89 -14.58 7.48 11.57
N LYS A 90 -14.96 7.48 10.30
CA LYS A 90 -14.73 6.33 9.42
C LYS A 90 -13.56 6.56 8.49
N LEU A 91 -12.77 5.50 8.35
CA LEU A 91 -11.66 5.41 7.42
C LEU A 91 -12.13 4.91 6.05
N TYR A 92 -11.52 5.40 5.00
CA TYR A 92 -11.42 4.74 3.70
C TYR A 92 -9.95 4.67 3.30
N THR A 93 -9.50 3.50 2.92
CA THR A 93 -8.12 3.26 2.46
C THR A 93 -8.13 2.49 1.15
N ALA A 94 -7.24 2.86 0.25
CA ALA A 94 -7.11 2.21 -1.06
C ALA A 94 -5.68 2.30 -1.60
N THR A 95 -5.29 1.27 -2.35
CA THR A 95 -4.10 1.27 -3.19
C THR A 95 -4.53 1.02 -4.63
N VAL A 96 -4.13 1.89 -5.56
CA VAL A 96 -4.53 1.80 -6.97
C VAL A 96 -3.32 2.01 -7.86
N ASP A 97 -3.03 1.03 -8.71
CA ASP A 97 -2.00 1.14 -9.75
C ASP A 97 -2.62 1.59 -11.06
N LEU A 98 -2.08 2.67 -11.61
CA LEU A 98 -2.57 3.37 -12.79
C LEU A 98 -1.46 3.51 -13.83
N HIS A 99 -1.85 3.31 -15.07
CA HIS A 99 -1.03 3.65 -16.24
C HIS A 99 -1.77 4.70 -17.06
N PHE A 100 -1.06 5.74 -17.48
CA PHE A 100 -1.54 6.80 -18.36
C PHE A 100 -0.65 6.89 -19.59
N ASP A 101 -1.22 7.14 -20.75
CA ASP A 101 -0.46 7.38 -21.99
C ASP A 101 0.09 8.81 -22.09
N LYS A 102 -0.40 9.73 -21.24
CA LYS A 102 0.03 11.12 -21.13
C LYS A 102 -0.11 11.62 -19.69
N PRO A 103 0.54 12.74 -19.34
CA PRO A 103 0.38 13.36 -18.02
C PRO A 103 -1.09 13.70 -17.71
N VAL A 104 -1.46 13.48 -16.46
CA VAL A 104 -2.76 13.88 -15.89
C VAL A 104 -2.53 14.56 -14.55
N GLU A 105 -3.47 15.39 -14.19
CA GLU A 105 -3.59 15.91 -12.83
C GLU A 105 -4.46 14.97 -11.99
N VAL A 106 -4.01 14.70 -10.76
CA VAL A 106 -4.73 13.85 -9.80
C VAL A 106 -4.96 14.65 -8.53
N SER A 107 -6.22 14.88 -8.18
CA SER A 107 -6.62 15.59 -6.97
C SER A 107 -7.42 14.69 -6.04
N VAL A 108 -7.05 14.66 -4.77
CA VAL A 108 -7.80 13.98 -3.71
C VAL A 108 -8.61 15.01 -2.95
N LEU A 109 -9.92 14.83 -2.91
CA LEU A 109 -10.88 15.80 -2.37
C LEU A 109 -11.65 15.21 -1.20
N MET A 110 -11.85 16.04 -0.17
CA MET A 110 -12.86 15.81 0.88
C MET A 110 -13.83 17.01 0.88
N CYS A 111 -15.07 16.76 0.51
CA CYS A 111 -16.05 17.83 0.31
C CYS A 111 -17.44 17.46 0.87
N GLU A 112 -18.40 18.39 0.78
CA GLU A 112 -19.78 18.11 1.14
C GLU A 112 -20.39 17.03 0.24
N THR A 113 -21.30 16.22 0.78
CA THR A 113 -21.87 15.08 0.06
C THR A 113 -22.59 15.45 -1.24
N LYS A 114 -23.10 16.70 -1.30
CA LYS A 114 -23.82 17.23 -2.46
C LYS A 114 -22.94 18.05 -3.41
N SER A 115 -21.65 18.24 -3.10
CA SER A 115 -20.73 19.00 -3.97
C SER A 115 -20.66 18.37 -5.35
N ASP A 116 -20.69 19.22 -6.35
CA ASP A 116 -20.43 18.84 -7.73
C ASP A 116 -18.91 18.75 -7.93
N LEU A 117 -18.44 17.55 -8.25
CA LEU A 117 -17.01 17.29 -8.42
C LEU A 117 -16.44 17.88 -9.72
N GLU A 118 -17.30 18.19 -10.72
CA GLU A 118 -16.86 18.82 -11.97
C GLU A 118 -16.57 20.32 -11.80
N LEU A 119 -17.16 20.93 -10.76
CA LEU A 119 -16.95 22.35 -10.42
C LEU A 119 -15.78 22.56 -9.45
N PHE A 120 -15.02 21.51 -9.15
CA PHE A 120 -13.85 21.64 -8.31
C PHE A 120 -12.84 22.63 -8.89
N ASN A 121 -12.48 23.63 -8.09
CA ASN A 121 -11.41 24.57 -8.40
C ASN A 121 -10.30 24.42 -7.37
N GLU A 122 -9.07 24.21 -7.82
CA GLU A 122 -7.87 24.00 -7.00
C GLU A 122 -7.64 25.12 -5.94
N ALA A 123 -8.20 26.32 -6.19
CA ALA A 123 -8.05 27.45 -5.28
C ALA A 123 -8.90 27.35 -4.00
N ASP A 124 -9.83 26.39 -3.93
CA ASP A 124 -10.90 26.49 -2.93
C ASP A 124 -10.55 26.04 -1.53
N ALA A 125 -9.61 25.17 -1.27
CA ALA A 125 -9.04 24.93 0.05
C ALA A 125 -8.05 23.76 0.09
N ILE A 126 -6.80 24.05 0.08
CA ILE A 126 -5.78 23.08 0.49
C ILE A 126 -5.98 22.78 1.97
N GLN A 127 -6.27 21.52 2.30
CA GLN A 127 -6.38 21.10 3.68
C GLN A 127 -5.03 21.24 4.39
N PRO A 128 -5.00 21.71 5.64
CA PRO A 128 -3.78 21.73 6.43
C PRO A 128 -3.22 20.31 6.59
N MET A 129 -1.94 20.20 6.88
CA MET A 129 -1.32 18.95 7.28
C MET A 129 -1.89 18.53 8.63
N ASP A 130 -2.20 17.25 8.81
CA ASP A 130 -2.56 16.66 10.08
C ASP A 130 -1.32 16.24 10.90
N GLU A 131 -1.53 15.53 12.00
CA GLU A 131 -0.47 15.04 12.89
C GLU A 131 0.43 14.00 12.21
N HIS A 132 -0.05 13.36 11.15
CA HIS A 132 0.66 12.32 10.39
C HIS A 132 0.77 12.70 8.92
N PRO A 133 1.66 13.66 8.58
CA PRO A 133 1.71 14.24 7.24
C PRO A 133 2.34 13.27 6.25
N LEU A 134 1.53 12.48 5.54
CA LEU A 134 1.95 11.58 4.46
C LEU A 134 1.46 12.04 3.09
N ARG A 135 1.29 13.35 2.91
CA ARG A 135 0.87 13.93 1.63
C ARG A 135 2.07 14.23 0.76
N GLY A 136 2.10 13.67 -0.44
CA GLY A 136 3.18 13.94 -1.40
C GLY A 136 3.12 13.08 -2.65
N THR A 137 3.88 13.48 -3.65
CA THR A 137 4.21 12.66 -4.82
C THR A 137 5.64 12.18 -4.66
N PHE A 138 5.82 10.87 -4.49
CA PHE A 138 7.08 10.25 -4.15
C PHE A 138 7.67 9.51 -5.35
N GLU A 139 8.99 9.51 -5.46
CA GLU A 139 9.71 8.72 -6.46
C GLU A 139 9.88 7.27 -5.96
N ALA A 140 10.11 6.33 -6.89
CA ALA A 140 10.47 4.94 -6.59
C ALA A 140 9.45 4.20 -5.71
N ALA A 141 8.21 4.01 -6.22
CA ALA A 141 7.14 3.30 -5.52
C ALA A 141 7.39 1.78 -5.34
N ASP A 142 8.43 1.19 -5.95
CA ASP A 142 8.77 -0.22 -5.84
C ASP A 142 10.24 -0.38 -5.45
N TRP A 143 10.47 -1.07 -4.32
CA TRP A 143 11.80 -1.32 -3.78
C TRP A 143 12.15 -2.81 -3.87
N ASN A 144 13.33 -3.11 -4.47
CA ASN A 144 13.77 -4.47 -4.69
C ASN A 144 15.01 -4.79 -3.85
N TYR A 145 14.87 -5.80 -3.00
CA TYR A 145 15.94 -6.37 -2.19
C TYR A 145 16.32 -7.74 -2.75
N THR A 146 17.61 -8.06 -2.71
CA THR A 146 18.08 -9.41 -3.07
C THR A 146 19.15 -9.85 -2.07
N LEU A 147 18.89 -10.93 -1.36
CA LEU A 147 19.89 -11.53 -0.49
C LEU A 147 21.01 -12.12 -1.35
N LYS A 148 22.22 -11.61 -1.18
CA LYS A 148 23.40 -11.99 -2.01
C LYS A 148 23.84 -13.44 -1.83
N LYS A 149 23.59 -14.02 -0.64
CA LYS A 149 23.96 -15.40 -0.32
C LYS A 149 22.70 -16.25 -0.10
N PRO A 150 22.70 -17.51 -0.58
CA PRO A 150 21.62 -18.44 -0.26
C PRO A 150 21.49 -18.65 1.25
N VAL A 151 20.28 -18.70 1.75
CA VAL A 151 19.96 -19.08 3.12
C VAL A 151 20.06 -20.60 3.23
N LYS A 152 20.95 -21.09 4.07
CA LYS A 152 21.18 -22.52 4.21
C LYS A 152 21.24 -22.89 5.70
N ASN A 153 20.11 -23.34 6.25
CA ASN A 153 19.99 -23.81 7.64
C ASN A 153 20.86 -22.96 8.60
N PRO A 154 20.55 -21.67 8.74
CA PRO A 154 21.44 -20.73 9.41
C PRO A 154 21.63 -21.09 10.88
N GLU A 155 22.86 -21.09 11.37
CA GLU A 155 23.18 -21.32 12.80
C GLU A 155 22.64 -20.20 13.69
N LYS A 156 22.62 -18.97 13.16
CA LYS A 156 21.99 -17.79 13.76
C LYS A 156 20.94 -17.26 12.81
N PRO A 157 19.81 -16.77 13.31
CA PRO A 157 18.78 -16.16 12.48
C PRO A 157 19.36 -15.06 11.57
N LEU A 158 19.01 -15.10 10.29
CA LEU A 158 19.24 -13.99 9.38
C LEU A 158 18.05 -13.05 9.48
N MET A 159 18.29 -11.76 9.62
CA MET A 159 17.26 -10.76 9.83
C MET A 159 17.39 -9.65 8.78
N LEU A 160 16.24 -9.18 8.30
CA LEU A 160 16.11 -8.03 7.41
C LEU A 160 14.98 -7.14 7.92
N GLU A 161 15.29 -5.93 8.31
CA GLU A 161 14.31 -4.94 8.69
C GLU A 161 13.83 -4.18 7.45
N LEU A 162 12.54 -3.87 7.41
CA LEU A 162 11.88 -3.14 6.33
C LEU A 162 11.09 -1.95 6.89
N ALA A 163 11.00 -0.90 6.10
CA ALA A 163 10.33 0.35 6.44
C ALA A 163 10.95 1.03 7.67
N THR A 164 12.27 1.03 7.76
CA THR A 164 13.06 1.66 8.84
C THR A 164 13.57 3.04 8.44
N SER A 165 13.88 3.87 9.43
CA SER A 165 14.59 5.13 9.19
C SER A 165 16.03 4.94 8.67
N GLN A 166 16.66 3.79 8.97
CA GLN A 166 18.02 3.47 8.50
C GLN A 166 18.04 3.12 7.00
N GLU A 167 16.99 2.48 6.51
CA GLU A 167 16.77 2.22 5.10
C GLU A 167 16.52 3.52 4.32
N GLY A 168 16.00 4.52 5.00
CA GLY A 168 15.47 5.76 4.44
C GLY A 168 14.00 5.64 4.03
N TYR A 169 13.41 6.78 3.78
CA TYR A 169 12.03 6.86 3.32
C TYR A 169 11.97 7.45 1.91
N ALA A 170 10.94 7.09 1.15
CA ALA A 170 10.73 7.63 -0.19
C ALA A 170 10.58 9.16 -0.10
N LYS A 171 11.37 9.87 -0.88
CA LYS A 171 11.38 11.33 -0.96
C LYS A 171 10.54 11.81 -2.13
N GLY A 172 9.97 12.99 -1.98
CA GLY A 172 9.09 13.56 -2.98
C GLY A 172 8.76 15.01 -2.71
N VAL A 173 7.64 15.46 -3.23
CA VAL A 173 7.16 16.83 -3.10
C VAL A 173 5.67 16.83 -2.80
N ASP A 174 5.25 17.62 -1.83
CA ASP A 174 3.84 17.96 -1.66
C ASP A 174 3.44 18.98 -2.74
N ALA A 175 2.71 18.52 -3.74
CA ALA A 175 2.30 19.35 -4.88
C ALA A 175 1.42 20.55 -4.48
N THR A 176 0.79 20.51 -3.32
CA THR A 176 -0.08 21.61 -2.83
C THR A 176 0.72 22.76 -2.26
N THR A 177 1.91 22.52 -1.74
CA THR A 177 2.77 23.53 -1.11
C THR A 177 4.07 23.77 -1.87
N GLY A 178 4.46 22.86 -2.76
CA GLY A 178 5.76 22.84 -3.43
C GLY A 178 6.93 22.46 -2.52
N LEU A 179 6.67 22.06 -1.28
CA LEU A 179 7.69 21.73 -0.30
C LEU A 179 8.14 20.26 -0.41
N PRO A 180 9.39 19.95 -0.06
CA PRO A 180 9.85 18.56 0.07
C PRO A 180 8.95 17.77 1.03
N ALA A 181 8.67 16.52 0.67
CA ALA A 181 7.92 15.58 1.46
C ALA A 181 8.70 14.27 1.62
N GLU A 182 8.50 13.59 2.73
CA GLU A 182 9.10 12.29 3.02
C GLU A 182 8.01 11.31 3.48
N ASN A 183 7.99 10.12 2.89
CA ASN A 183 6.99 9.10 3.20
C ASN A 183 7.42 8.27 4.42
N TYR A 184 7.27 8.82 5.60
CA TYR A 184 7.59 8.13 6.85
C TYR A 184 6.84 6.80 6.96
N GLY A 185 7.62 5.69 6.98
CA GLY A 185 7.08 4.33 6.99
C GLY A 185 6.84 3.75 5.59
N ASN A 186 7.13 4.47 4.51
CA ASN A 186 7.04 3.99 3.12
C ASN A 186 5.66 3.38 2.76
N TYR A 187 4.56 3.95 3.29
CA TYR A 187 3.21 3.48 2.98
C TYR A 187 2.92 3.57 1.48
N GLY A 188 2.35 2.48 0.93
CA GLY A 188 2.10 2.36 -0.51
C GLY A 188 3.32 1.97 -1.35
N VAL A 189 4.53 1.91 -0.76
CA VAL A 189 5.71 1.34 -1.42
C VAL A 189 5.59 -0.19 -1.45
N ILE A 190 5.83 -0.81 -2.59
CA ILE A 190 5.92 -2.27 -2.69
C ILE A 190 7.37 -2.70 -2.46
N TYR A 191 7.57 -3.51 -1.45
CA TYR A 191 8.82 -4.21 -1.18
C TYR A 191 8.81 -5.58 -1.86
N LYS A 192 9.82 -5.87 -2.66
CA LYS A 192 10.06 -7.19 -3.23
C LYS A 192 11.39 -7.72 -2.74
N VAL A 193 11.34 -8.68 -1.82
CA VAL A 193 12.50 -9.32 -1.22
C VAL A 193 12.76 -10.64 -1.93
N ASN A 194 13.84 -10.71 -2.70
CA ASN A 194 14.25 -11.91 -3.44
C ASN A 194 15.33 -12.65 -2.65
N PHE A 195 15.19 -13.95 -2.53
CA PHE A 195 16.15 -14.80 -1.83
C PHE A 195 16.12 -16.24 -2.32
N THR A 196 17.22 -16.94 -2.09
CA THR A 196 17.35 -18.37 -2.39
C THR A 196 17.49 -19.14 -1.09
N VAL A 197 16.74 -20.23 -0.95
CA VAL A 197 16.93 -21.21 0.12
C VAL A 197 17.69 -22.41 -0.45
N ALA A 198 18.72 -22.89 0.25
CA ALA A 198 19.54 -24.01 -0.16
C ALA A 198 19.67 -25.06 0.95
N GLY A 199 20.01 -26.29 0.57
CA GLY A 199 20.22 -27.38 1.50
C GLY A 199 19.05 -28.37 1.56
N LYS A 200 19.19 -29.40 2.41
CA LYS A 200 18.19 -30.48 2.52
C LYS A 200 17.10 -30.21 3.56
N LYS A 201 17.43 -29.41 4.58
CA LYS A 201 16.48 -29.03 5.65
C LYS A 201 15.70 -27.79 5.25
N PRO A 202 14.43 -27.69 5.63
CA PRO A 202 13.66 -26.46 5.43
C PRO A 202 14.21 -25.33 6.30
N VAL A 203 13.81 -24.12 5.99
CA VAL A 203 14.12 -22.88 6.73
C VAL A 203 12.78 -22.24 7.11
N SER A 204 12.61 -21.90 8.38
CA SER A 204 11.47 -21.12 8.85
C SER A 204 11.60 -19.68 8.37
N PHE A 205 10.55 -19.16 7.74
CA PHE A 205 10.42 -17.79 7.29
C PHE A 205 9.37 -17.08 8.14
N ILE A 206 9.78 -16.05 8.87
CA ILE A 206 9.03 -15.44 9.95
C ILE A 206 8.90 -13.95 9.71
N LEU A 207 7.75 -13.37 10.11
CA LEU A 207 7.56 -11.93 10.24
C LEU A 207 7.44 -11.55 11.71
N ASN A 208 8.21 -10.54 12.12
CA ASN A 208 8.20 -9.95 13.44
C ASN A 208 7.85 -8.46 13.36
N PRO A 209 6.70 -8.00 13.88
CA PRO A 209 6.34 -6.60 13.93
C PRO A 209 7.07 -5.91 15.11
N ILE A 210 8.16 -5.24 14.83
CA ILE A 210 8.98 -4.59 15.84
C ILE A 210 8.60 -3.12 16.11
N GLY A 211 7.70 -2.56 15.29
CA GLY A 211 7.20 -1.18 15.43
C GLY A 211 5.94 -1.05 16.29
N GLY A 212 5.32 -2.15 16.70
CA GLY A 212 4.05 -2.17 17.44
C GLY A 212 2.93 -2.90 16.69
N PRO A 213 1.65 -2.62 17.00
CA PRO A 213 0.52 -3.29 16.39
C PRO A 213 0.54 -3.26 14.86
N PHE A 214 0.40 -4.42 14.24
CA PHE A 214 0.54 -4.63 12.81
C PHE A 214 -0.49 -5.61 12.26
N ALA A 215 -1.09 -5.28 11.12
CA ALA A 215 -2.00 -6.17 10.40
C ALA A 215 -1.93 -5.91 8.90
N GLY A 216 -1.74 -6.96 8.09
CA GLY A 216 -1.60 -6.80 6.65
C GLY A 216 -1.75 -8.08 5.85
N TYR A 217 -1.38 -8.01 4.60
CA TYR A 217 -1.20 -9.14 3.68
C TYR A 217 0.11 -8.99 2.91
N GLY A 218 0.65 -10.11 2.50
CA GLY A 218 1.79 -10.19 1.60
C GLY A 218 1.65 -11.38 0.67
N VAL A 219 2.59 -11.50 -0.25
CA VAL A 219 2.63 -12.61 -1.21
C VAL A 219 3.98 -13.30 -1.13
N LEU A 220 3.97 -14.61 -1.03
CA LEU A 220 5.13 -15.44 -1.18
C LEU A 220 5.08 -16.16 -2.54
N GLU A 221 6.06 -15.89 -3.38
CA GLU A 221 6.25 -16.55 -4.66
C GLU A 221 7.37 -17.58 -4.54
N ASN A 222 7.11 -18.82 -4.92
CA ASN A 222 8.11 -19.84 -5.16
C ASN A 222 8.39 -19.89 -6.66
N LYS A 223 9.45 -19.22 -7.10
CA LYS A 223 9.81 -19.11 -8.53
C LYS A 223 10.23 -20.45 -9.14
N THR A 224 10.83 -21.32 -8.33
CA THR A 224 11.24 -22.65 -8.78
C THR A 224 10.06 -23.51 -9.17
N LYS A 225 8.93 -23.36 -8.48
CA LYS A 225 7.72 -24.16 -8.74
C LYS A 225 6.64 -23.39 -9.52
N GLY A 226 6.77 -22.07 -9.67
CA GLY A 226 5.73 -21.20 -10.23
C GLY A 226 4.52 -21.06 -9.31
N GLU A 227 4.68 -21.25 -8.00
CA GLU A 227 3.63 -21.14 -7.01
C GLU A 227 3.58 -19.71 -6.44
N ARG A 228 2.37 -19.21 -6.20
CA ARG A 228 2.13 -17.89 -5.58
C ARG A 228 1.09 -18.05 -4.48
N GLN A 229 1.43 -17.61 -3.27
CA GLN A 229 0.58 -17.73 -2.10
C GLN A 229 0.32 -16.35 -1.49
N LEU A 230 -0.96 -16.03 -1.28
CA LEU A 230 -1.39 -14.87 -0.51
C LEU A 230 -1.32 -15.23 0.98
N LEU A 231 -0.60 -14.44 1.77
CA LEU A 231 -0.37 -14.65 3.19
C LEU A 231 -1.08 -13.56 4.00
N ALA A 232 -1.90 -13.97 4.96
CA ALA A 232 -2.45 -13.07 5.96
C ALA A 232 -1.43 -12.84 7.08
N LEU A 233 -1.27 -11.61 7.52
CA LEU A 233 -0.27 -11.17 8.49
C LEU A 233 -0.94 -10.42 9.67
N PRO A 234 -1.49 -11.10 10.69
CA PRO A 234 -1.62 -12.53 10.90
C PRO A 234 -2.87 -13.16 10.28
N GLU A 235 -2.98 -14.50 10.33
CA GLU A 235 -4.14 -15.21 9.79
C GLU A 235 -5.35 -15.17 10.75
N ARG A 236 -5.15 -15.50 12.01
CA ARG A 236 -6.23 -15.80 12.95
C ARG A 236 -6.69 -14.67 13.84
N THR A 237 -5.90 -13.61 13.98
CA THR A 237 -6.22 -12.44 14.81
C THR A 237 -6.32 -11.18 13.97
N VAL A 238 -6.83 -10.08 14.55
CA VAL A 238 -6.90 -8.80 13.83
C VAL A 238 -5.51 -8.28 13.57
N CYS A 239 -4.62 -8.26 14.59
CA CYS A 239 -3.26 -7.74 14.51
C CYS A 239 -2.28 -8.56 15.39
N LEU A 240 -1.00 -8.29 15.18
CA LEU A 240 0.16 -8.72 15.97
C LEU A 240 0.87 -7.52 16.55
N GLY A 241 1.89 -7.76 17.40
CA GLY A 241 2.82 -6.73 17.87
C GLY A 241 2.34 -5.94 19.07
N SER A 242 1.29 -6.40 19.76
CA SER A 242 0.91 -5.89 21.07
C SER A 242 1.88 -6.36 22.16
N LYS A 243 2.66 -7.43 21.89
CA LYS A 243 3.72 -7.99 22.74
C LYS A 243 4.95 -8.28 21.89
N ILE A 244 6.14 -8.25 22.53
CA ILE A 244 7.44 -8.47 21.85
C ILE A 244 7.54 -9.86 21.19
N GLU A 245 6.78 -10.84 21.67
CA GLU A 245 6.87 -12.25 21.27
C GLU A 245 5.79 -12.68 20.26
N GLU A 246 5.19 -11.74 19.54
CA GLU A 246 4.13 -12.04 18.57
C GLU A 246 4.66 -12.16 17.14
N ALA A 247 5.85 -12.71 16.94
CA ALA A 247 6.32 -13.11 15.63
C ALA A 247 5.52 -14.30 15.08
N ILE A 248 5.30 -14.31 13.77
CA ILE A 248 4.56 -15.42 13.13
C ILE A 248 5.42 -16.12 12.06
N GLU A 249 5.41 -17.43 12.07
CA GLU A 249 5.94 -18.21 10.96
C GLU A 249 5.01 -18.08 9.76
N LEU A 250 5.55 -17.56 8.66
CA LEU A 250 4.86 -17.41 7.39
C LEU A 250 4.86 -18.68 6.57
N ALA A 251 6.00 -19.38 6.58
CA ALA A 251 6.20 -20.62 5.82
C ALA A 251 7.45 -21.37 6.26
N GLN A 252 7.44 -22.69 6.05
CA GLN A 252 8.65 -23.52 6.07
C GLN A 252 9.14 -23.75 4.63
N LEU A 253 10.26 -23.15 4.30
CA LEU A 253 10.77 -23.04 2.95
C LEU A 253 11.77 -24.16 2.64
N LYS A 254 11.51 -24.96 1.61
CA LYS A 254 12.45 -25.92 1.05
C LYS A 254 13.41 -25.21 0.08
N ALA A 255 14.46 -25.91 -0.36
CA ALA A 255 15.39 -25.38 -1.36
C ALA A 255 14.64 -24.86 -2.60
N GLY A 256 14.96 -23.64 -3.03
CA GLY A 256 14.29 -22.96 -4.14
C GLY A 256 14.55 -21.46 -4.15
N GLU A 257 14.05 -20.81 -5.17
CA GLU A 257 14.08 -19.36 -5.33
C GLU A 257 12.74 -18.76 -4.96
N TYR A 258 12.77 -17.70 -4.15
CA TYR A 258 11.58 -17.08 -3.59
C TYR A 258 11.58 -15.56 -3.77
N SER A 259 10.39 -14.98 -3.80
CA SER A 259 10.16 -13.55 -3.58
C SER A 259 9.07 -13.37 -2.55
N PHE A 260 9.32 -12.53 -1.55
CA PHE A 260 8.27 -12.00 -0.68
C PHE A 260 7.91 -10.61 -1.13
N ILE A 261 6.64 -10.38 -1.45
CA ILE A 261 6.11 -9.12 -1.94
C ILE A 261 5.16 -8.57 -0.90
N TRP A 262 5.41 -7.35 -0.45
CA TRP A 262 4.70 -6.75 0.65
C TRP A 262 4.67 -5.21 0.52
N SER A 263 3.76 -4.58 1.22
CA SER A 263 3.69 -3.11 1.36
C SER A 263 3.31 -2.76 2.79
N PRO A 264 3.82 -1.67 3.37
CA PRO A 264 3.31 -1.16 4.64
C PRO A 264 1.80 -0.94 4.60
N PRO A 265 1.03 -1.62 5.46
CA PRO A 265 -0.42 -1.45 5.50
C PRO A 265 -0.81 -0.16 6.20
N GLY A 266 -1.85 0.50 5.73
CA GLY A 266 -2.42 1.65 6.46
C GLY A 266 -2.83 1.27 7.89
N ALA A 267 -2.65 2.17 8.84
CA ALA A 267 -2.90 2.03 10.28
C ALA A 267 -2.01 1.02 11.01
N SER A 268 -1.05 0.38 10.36
CA SER A 268 -0.09 -0.52 11.00
C SER A 268 1.19 0.22 11.40
N ASN A 269 1.79 -0.21 12.50
CA ASN A 269 3.05 0.36 12.96
C ASN A 269 4.25 -0.29 12.25
N LEU A 270 5.29 0.48 12.09
CA LEU A 270 6.53 0.09 11.42
C LEU A 270 7.72 0.43 12.32
N PRO A 271 8.85 -0.24 12.16
CA PRO A 271 9.22 -1.20 11.11
C PRO A 271 8.75 -2.63 11.37
N VAL A 272 8.93 -3.49 10.36
CA VAL A 272 8.80 -4.95 10.48
C VAL A 272 10.14 -5.62 10.20
N GLN A 273 10.32 -6.84 10.72
CA GLN A 273 11.51 -7.64 10.52
C GLN A 273 11.15 -8.98 9.87
N LEU A 274 11.81 -9.33 8.79
CA LEU A 274 11.79 -10.66 8.19
C LEU A 274 12.94 -11.47 8.77
N ILE A 275 12.65 -12.72 9.15
CA ILE A 275 13.61 -13.60 9.81
C ILE A 275 13.63 -14.93 9.06
N TRP A 276 14.84 -15.43 8.79
CA TRP A 276 15.08 -16.78 8.31
C TRP A 276 15.87 -17.52 9.36
N GLU A 277 15.31 -18.60 9.88
CA GLU A 277 15.96 -19.36 10.91
C GLU A 277 15.84 -20.88 10.68
N LYS A 278 16.56 -21.63 11.50
CA LYS A 278 16.53 -23.08 11.48
C LYS A 278 15.16 -23.57 11.93
N THR A 279 14.57 -24.47 11.15
CA THR A 279 13.37 -25.20 11.59
C THR A 279 13.71 -26.08 12.79
N GLU A 280 12.93 -26.02 13.85
CA GLU A 280 13.06 -26.91 15.02
C GLU A 280 12.90 -28.39 14.68
#